data_3d05bad5df85ceb3175c8cf4b3d983ca
#
_entry.id   3d05bad5df85ceb3175c8cf4b3d983ca
#
_cell.length_a   1.000
_cell.length_b   1.000
_cell.length_c   1.000
_cell.angle_alpha   90.00
_cell.angle_beta   90.00
_cell.angle_gamma   90.00
#
_symmetry.space_group_name_H-M   'P 1'
#
loop_
_entity.id
_entity.type
_entity.pdbx_description
1 polymer ?
#
loop_
_entity_poly.entity_id
_entity_poly.type
_entity_poly.pdbx_seq_one_letter_code
_entity_poly.pdbx_strand_id
1 'polypeptide(L)'
;MRAIICHSAKDLRIETTELPALGSDQVGVNVAFGGICGSDLHYYQHGGFGTVRIRQPMALGHEISGIINALGSNVKHLAVGQRIAISPSRPCGTCRFCQQGQQNHCLHMRFFGSAMPFPHIQGAFAEQLIIEAYQAHPIGQHLSLSEAALAEPLSVGLHAIQRAGGVLGKQVFVTGCGPIGALLIGALRRAGAARIVAADIADLPLQCAKDMGADETINLKKHPEQLEKYKIDKGQFEAVFEASGSEPALLAGLDVIMPRGILVAIGMGGDMSLPMTQLVAKEIDLRGTFRFHSEFANAVQFLDSGLISGKPVITCILPMHKAIDAFELACDKSQSLKVQIDFEAV
;
A
#
# COMPACT_ATOMS: atom_id res chain seq x y z
N MET A 1 0.46 -1.80 27.08
CA MET A 1 0.31 -2.63 25.88
C MET A 1 1.67 -2.91 25.26
N ARG A 2 1.84 -4.02 24.57
CA ARG A 2 3.09 -4.29 23.83
C ARG A 2 3.00 -3.63 22.43
N ALA A 3 4.15 -3.16 21.93
CA ALA A 3 4.28 -2.59 20.60
C ALA A 3 5.62 -3.00 19.97
N ILE A 4 5.68 -3.00 18.63
CA ILE A 4 6.88 -3.31 17.85
C ILE A 4 7.55 -1.98 17.51
N ILE A 5 8.66 -1.68 18.19
CA ILE A 5 9.39 -0.42 18.12
C ILE A 5 10.68 -0.58 17.32
N CYS A 6 10.86 0.27 16.30
CA CYS A 6 12.12 0.39 15.57
C CYS A 6 12.96 1.52 16.17
N HIS A 7 14.14 1.18 16.71
CA HIS A 7 15.09 2.11 17.32
C HIS A 7 16.04 2.70 16.28
N SER A 8 16.50 1.84 15.38
CA SER A 8 17.43 2.18 14.30
C SER A 8 17.41 1.07 13.24
N ALA A 9 18.27 1.16 12.24
CA ALA A 9 18.44 0.09 11.26
C ALA A 9 18.78 -1.23 11.96
N LYS A 10 18.01 -2.29 11.64
CA LYS A 10 18.13 -3.66 12.18
C LYS A 10 17.91 -3.77 13.71
N ASP A 11 17.38 -2.74 14.35
CA ASP A 11 17.05 -2.76 15.77
C ASP A 11 15.54 -2.61 15.97
N LEU A 12 14.86 -3.74 15.91
CA LEU A 12 13.42 -3.88 16.12
C LEU A 12 13.17 -4.62 17.43
N ARG A 13 12.35 -4.05 18.32
CA ARG A 13 12.09 -4.59 19.65
C ARG A 13 10.61 -4.62 19.95
N ILE A 14 10.18 -5.60 20.75
CA ILE A 14 8.84 -5.63 21.34
C ILE A 14 8.96 -5.03 22.72
N GLU A 15 8.30 -3.90 22.96
CA GLU A 15 8.40 -3.13 24.19
C GLU A 15 7.00 -2.83 24.76
N THR A 16 6.94 -2.65 26.07
CA THR A 16 5.73 -2.18 26.74
C THR A 16 5.66 -0.66 26.64
N THR A 17 4.55 -0.15 26.14
CA THR A 17 4.25 1.28 26.00
C THR A 17 2.94 1.63 26.69
N GLU A 18 2.76 2.91 26.99
CA GLU A 18 1.50 3.41 27.53
C GLU A 18 0.47 3.58 26.41
N LEU A 19 -0.78 3.22 26.71
CA LEU A 19 -1.91 3.55 25.84
C LEU A 19 -2.39 4.97 26.19
N PRO A 20 -2.52 5.89 25.23
CA PRO A 20 -3.08 7.21 25.49
C PRO A 20 -4.49 7.13 26.06
N ALA A 21 -4.90 8.14 26.83
CA ALA A 21 -6.28 8.25 27.31
C ALA A 21 -7.25 8.42 26.12
N LEU A 22 -8.42 7.75 26.20
CA LEU A 22 -9.45 7.83 25.20
C LEU A 22 -10.13 9.21 25.20
N GLY A 23 -10.08 9.91 24.07
CA GLY A 23 -10.77 11.19 23.88
C GLY A 23 -12.26 10.99 23.51
N SER A 24 -13.05 12.08 23.61
CA SER A 24 -14.49 12.06 23.37
C SER A 24 -14.89 11.64 21.96
N ASP A 25 -14.09 11.96 20.95
CA ASP A 25 -14.35 11.67 19.52
C ASP A 25 -13.52 10.51 18.97
N GLN A 26 -12.89 9.75 19.87
CA GLN A 26 -11.99 8.65 19.55
C GLN A 26 -12.59 7.29 19.87
N VAL A 27 -11.98 6.24 19.33
CA VAL A 27 -12.29 4.85 19.66
C VAL A 27 -11.02 4.11 20.06
N GLY A 28 -11.17 3.23 21.06
CA GLY A 28 -10.18 2.24 21.42
C GLY A 28 -10.34 1.00 20.54
N VAL A 29 -9.23 0.41 20.12
CA VAL A 29 -9.21 -0.75 19.23
C VAL A 29 -8.22 -1.78 19.74
N ASN A 30 -8.63 -3.05 19.80
CA ASN A 30 -7.71 -4.18 19.82
C ASN A 30 -7.28 -4.44 18.37
N VAL A 31 -6.00 -4.33 18.08
CA VAL A 31 -5.45 -4.63 16.76
C VAL A 31 -5.47 -6.14 16.57
N ALA A 32 -5.94 -6.60 15.40
CA ALA A 32 -5.94 -8.01 15.06
C ALA A 32 -4.80 -8.36 14.10
N PHE A 33 -4.74 -7.68 12.96
CA PHE A 33 -3.71 -7.93 11.95
C PHE A 33 -3.05 -6.64 11.48
N GLY A 34 -1.73 -6.74 11.21
CA GLY A 34 -0.94 -5.66 10.63
C GLY A 34 -0.07 -6.14 9.47
N GLY A 35 -0.22 -5.53 8.28
CA GLY A 35 0.59 -5.81 7.10
C GLY A 35 1.93 -5.08 7.14
N ILE A 36 3.03 -5.78 6.83
CA ILE A 36 4.36 -5.16 6.70
C ILE A 36 4.46 -4.52 5.31
N CYS A 37 4.67 -3.20 5.28
CA CYS A 37 4.86 -2.41 4.07
C CYS A 37 6.33 -2.28 3.69
N GLY A 38 6.61 -1.99 2.41
CA GLY A 38 7.95 -1.66 1.94
C GLY A 38 8.59 -0.48 2.69
N SER A 39 7.80 0.51 3.11
CA SER A 39 8.30 1.63 3.93
C SER A 39 8.73 1.20 5.33
N ASP A 40 8.02 0.24 5.96
CA ASP A 40 8.44 -0.35 7.24
C ASP A 40 9.78 -1.08 7.08
N LEU A 41 9.94 -1.80 5.94
CA LEU A 41 11.19 -2.48 5.62
C LEU A 41 12.35 -1.49 5.40
N HIS A 42 12.11 -0.34 4.76
CA HIS A 42 13.13 0.71 4.63
C HIS A 42 13.57 1.27 5.99
N TYR A 43 12.63 1.50 6.90
CA TYR A 43 12.98 1.89 8.28
C TYR A 43 13.79 0.81 8.97
N TYR A 44 13.34 -0.44 8.89
CA TYR A 44 14.03 -1.57 9.51
C TYR A 44 15.42 -1.82 8.90
N GLN A 45 15.56 -1.83 7.58
CA GLN A 45 16.84 -2.16 6.92
C GLN A 45 17.85 -1.02 6.95
N HIS A 46 17.39 0.24 6.78
CA HIS A 46 18.24 1.39 6.50
C HIS A 46 18.05 2.56 7.46
N GLY A 47 17.15 2.46 8.43
CA GLY A 47 16.79 3.55 9.33
C GLY A 47 16.06 4.71 8.64
N GLY A 48 15.58 4.50 7.41
CA GLY A 48 14.86 5.52 6.63
C GLY A 48 14.93 5.32 5.12
N PHE A 49 14.36 6.25 4.36
CA PHE A 49 14.40 6.29 2.89
C PHE A 49 14.46 7.74 2.37
N GLY A 50 15.07 7.94 1.21
CA GLY A 50 15.33 9.29 0.71
C GLY A 50 16.04 10.17 1.76
N THR A 51 15.46 11.29 2.14
CA THR A 51 15.93 12.20 3.20
C THR A 51 15.31 11.91 4.58
N VAL A 52 14.31 11.03 4.65
CA VAL A 52 13.60 10.69 5.90
C VAL A 52 14.44 9.72 6.71
N ARG A 53 14.64 10.01 8.00
CA ARG A 53 15.41 9.17 8.94
C ARG A 53 14.68 9.03 10.26
N ILE A 54 14.80 7.85 10.88
CA ILE A 54 14.42 7.64 12.28
C ILE A 54 15.40 8.44 13.15
N ARG A 55 14.87 9.36 13.96
CA ARG A 55 15.63 10.20 14.90
C ARG A 55 15.28 9.93 16.36
N GLN A 56 14.23 9.14 16.58
CA GLN A 56 13.80 8.65 17.89
C GLN A 56 13.09 7.31 17.69
N PRO A 57 13.08 6.40 18.68
CA PRO A 57 12.34 5.14 18.59
C PRO A 57 10.88 5.37 18.23
N MET A 58 10.34 4.56 17.31
CA MET A 58 8.95 4.66 16.88
C MET A 58 8.35 3.29 16.58
N ALA A 59 7.08 3.12 16.91
CA ALA A 59 6.30 2.00 16.42
C ALA A 59 6.17 2.09 14.91
N LEU A 60 6.28 0.95 14.22
CA LEU A 60 6.02 0.84 12.79
C LEU A 60 4.56 0.43 12.51
N GLY A 61 4.22 0.28 11.23
CA GLY A 61 2.95 -0.26 10.76
C GLY A 61 1.86 0.77 10.51
N HIS A 62 1.12 0.53 9.42
CA HIS A 62 0.03 1.39 8.98
C HIS A 62 -1.04 0.66 8.15
N GLU A 63 -0.85 -0.62 7.85
CA GLU A 63 -1.82 -1.49 7.15
C GLU A 63 -2.51 -2.37 8.20
N ILE A 64 -3.63 -1.94 8.78
CA ILE A 64 -4.18 -2.55 9.99
C ILE A 64 -5.69 -2.75 9.98
N SER A 65 -6.10 -3.78 10.73
CA SER A 65 -7.48 -4.08 11.06
C SER A 65 -7.60 -4.45 12.54
N GLY A 66 -8.79 -4.39 13.07
CA GLY A 66 -9.01 -4.73 14.48
C GLY A 66 -10.47 -4.72 14.90
N ILE A 67 -10.69 -4.74 16.21
CA ILE A 67 -12.01 -4.78 16.85
C ILE A 67 -12.10 -3.62 17.84
N ILE A 68 -13.17 -2.85 17.76
CA ILE A 68 -13.44 -1.73 18.67
C ILE A 68 -13.66 -2.27 20.08
N ASN A 69 -12.90 -1.79 21.07
CA ASN A 69 -13.00 -2.18 22.47
C ASN A 69 -13.55 -1.06 23.38
N ALA A 70 -13.51 0.20 22.93
CA ALA A 70 -14.03 1.33 23.68
C ALA A 70 -14.50 2.47 22.75
N LEU A 71 -15.45 3.26 23.21
CA LEU A 71 -15.99 4.41 22.48
C LEU A 71 -15.88 5.68 23.31
N GLY A 72 -15.41 6.77 22.70
CA GLY A 72 -15.50 8.12 23.26
C GLY A 72 -16.96 8.58 23.35
N SER A 73 -17.23 9.49 24.28
CA SER A 73 -18.61 9.91 24.63
C SER A 73 -19.41 10.48 23.46
N ASN A 74 -18.74 11.07 22.47
CA ASN A 74 -19.38 11.66 21.28
C ASN A 74 -19.58 10.67 20.13
N VAL A 75 -18.98 9.48 20.18
CA VAL A 75 -19.07 8.48 19.11
C VAL A 75 -20.39 7.72 19.23
N LYS A 76 -21.31 7.93 18.25
CA LYS A 76 -22.65 7.35 18.24
C LYS A 76 -22.93 6.41 17.06
N HIS A 77 -22.04 6.39 16.07
CA HIS A 77 -22.24 5.64 14.82
C HIS A 77 -21.41 4.35 14.75
N LEU A 78 -20.64 4.05 15.81
CA LEU A 78 -19.85 2.83 15.96
C LEU A 78 -20.28 2.06 17.22
N ALA A 79 -19.91 0.79 17.31
CA ALA A 79 -20.22 -0.06 18.45
C ALA A 79 -18.99 -0.84 18.94
N VAL A 80 -18.93 -1.11 20.26
CA VAL A 80 -17.95 -2.03 20.84
C VAL A 80 -18.18 -3.43 20.27
N GLY A 81 -17.11 -4.13 19.95
CA GLY A 81 -17.13 -5.44 19.27
C GLY A 81 -17.21 -5.33 17.74
N GLN A 82 -17.35 -4.14 17.17
CA GLN A 82 -17.40 -3.94 15.73
C GLN A 82 -16.03 -4.17 15.10
N ARG A 83 -15.99 -4.98 14.04
CA ARG A 83 -14.82 -5.28 13.22
C ARG A 83 -14.58 -4.14 12.24
N ILE A 84 -13.34 -3.70 12.11
CA ILE A 84 -12.97 -2.54 11.31
C ILE A 84 -11.67 -2.74 10.51
N ALA A 85 -11.59 -2.12 9.33
CA ALA A 85 -10.35 -1.70 8.71
C ALA A 85 -10.00 -0.28 9.20
N ILE A 86 -8.73 0.03 9.38
CA ILE A 86 -8.29 1.28 10.00
C ILE A 86 -7.50 2.12 8.99
N SER A 87 -8.01 3.31 8.65
CA SER A 87 -7.26 4.27 7.84
C SER A 87 -6.10 4.86 8.64
N PRO A 88 -4.85 4.77 8.17
CA PRO A 88 -3.70 5.35 8.88
C PRO A 88 -3.62 6.86 8.76
N SER A 89 -4.41 7.48 7.88
CA SER A 89 -4.34 8.89 7.56
C SER A 89 -5.13 9.75 8.54
N ARG A 90 -4.48 10.82 9.04
CA ARG A 90 -5.10 11.83 9.90
C ARG A 90 -4.75 13.22 9.39
N PRO A 91 -5.44 13.71 8.34
CA PRO A 91 -5.26 15.05 7.79
C PRO A 91 -5.83 16.10 8.75
N CYS A 92 -5.28 17.32 8.70
CA CYS A 92 -5.74 18.41 9.60
C CYS A 92 -7.12 18.99 9.25
N GLY A 93 -7.63 18.76 8.05
CA GLY A 93 -8.92 19.28 7.58
C GLY A 93 -8.93 20.77 7.21
N THR A 94 -7.95 21.57 7.65
CA THR A 94 -8.00 23.04 7.58
C THR A 94 -6.97 23.69 6.65
N CYS A 95 -5.90 22.98 6.26
CA CYS A 95 -4.89 23.54 5.35
C CYS A 95 -5.43 23.64 3.90
N ARG A 96 -4.75 24.42 3.07
CA ARG A 96 -5.16 24.66 1.68
C ARG A 96 -5.41 23.38 0.88
N PHE A 97 -4.57 22.32 1.08
CA PHE A 97 -4.75 21.07 0.36
C PHE A 97 -5.98 20.29 0.86
N CYS A 98 -6.23 20.27 2.17
CA CYS A 98 -7.43 19.65 2.71
C CYS A 98 -8.70 20.33 2.19
N GLN A 99 -8.72 21.66 2.13
CA GLN A 99 -9.87 22.44 1.63
C GLN A 99 -10.11 22.26 0.12
N GLN A 100 -9.07 21.83 -0.63
CA GLN A 100 -9.16 21.51 -2.06
C GLN A 100 -9.46 20.01 -2.33
N GLY A 101 -9.78 19.21 -1.31
CA GLY A 101 -10.01 17.77 -1.47
C GLY A 101 -8.75 16.93 -1.69
N GLN A 102 -7.57 17.49 -1.41
CA GLN A 102 -6.26 16.84 -1.58
C GLN A 102 -5.64 16.48 -0.21
N GLN A 103 -6.40 15.77 0.62
CA GLN A 103 -6.02 15.46 2.00
C GLN A 103 -4.74 14.62 2.09
N ASN A 104 -4.45 13.78 1.08
CA ASN A 104 -3.19 13.04 0.98
C ASN A 104 -1.95 13.96 0.94
N HIS A 105 -2.10 15.22 0.51
CA HIS A 105 -1.08 16.27 0.52
C HIS A 105 -1.18 17.23 1.71
N CYS A 106 -1.91 16.86 2.77
CA CYS A 106 -2.07 17.68 3.96
C CYS A 106 -0.72 18.15 4.53
N LEU A 107 -0.58 19.46 4.78
CA LEU A 107 0.65 20.04 5.35
C LEU A 107 0.97 19.55 6.77
N HIS A 108 -0.05 19.10 7.49
CA HIS A 108 0.04 18.63 8.87
C HIS A 108 -0.40 17.16 8.98
N MET A 109 -0.12 16.36 7.96
CA MET A 109 -0.50 14.96 7.93
C MET A 109 0.12 14.19 9.09
N ARG A 110 -0.73 13.47 9.83
CA ARG A 110 -0.34 12.49 10.82
C ARG A 110 -0.70 11.10 10.26
N PHE A 111 0.29 10.42 9.71
CA PHE A 111 0.14 9.10 9.13
C PHE A 111 0.85 8.10 10.02
N PHE A 112 0.20 6.99 10.39
CA PHE A 112 0.79 6.00 11.28
C PHE A 112 2.14 5.50 10.75
N GLY A 113 3.12 5.29 11.64
CA GLY A 113 4.43 4.77 11.29
C GLY A 113 5.26 5.69 10.39
N SER A 114 5.06 7.02 10.46
CA SER A 114 5.77 7.96 9.60
C SER A 114 6.85 8.75 10.35
N ALA A 115 8.10 8.62 9.89
CA ALA A 115 9.22 9.44 10.36
C ALA A 115 9.37 10.76 9.59
N MET A 116 8.47 11.09 8.66
CA MET A 116 8.52 12.36 7.90
C MET A 116 8.40 13.59 8.82
N PRO A 117 7.45 13.70 9.74
CA PRO A 117 7.43 14.78 10.73
C PRO A 117 8.33 14.48 11.92
N PHE A 118 8.63 15.51 12.70
CA PHE A 118 9.28 15.36 14.01
C PHE A 118 8.54 16.20 15.05
N PRO A 119 8.18 15.63 16.22
CA PRO A 119 8.31 14.23 16.62
C PRO A 119 7.62 13.25 15.65
N HIS A 120 8.17 12.02 15.52
CA HIS A 120 7.64 11.01 14.63
C HIS A 120 6.22 10.59 15.00
N ILE A 121 5.43 10.19 14.01
CA ILE A 121 4.09 9.65 14.26
C ILE A 121 4.21 8.16 14.52
N GLN A 122 3.82 7.73 15.71
CA GLN A 122 3.83 6.32 16.09
C GLN A 122 2.96 5.50 15.14
N GLY A 123 3.43 4.31 14.81
CA GLY A 123 2.71 3.35 13.99
C GLY A 123 1.73 2.52 14.80
N ALA A 124 1.13 1.59 14.11
CA ALA A 124 0.02 0.81 14.62
C ALA A 124 0.35 -0.67 14.89
N PHE A 125 1.62 -1.06 14.83
CA PHE A 125 2.04 -2.38 15.27
C PHE A 125 2.11 -2.45 16.80
N ALA A 126 0.94 -2.46 17.40
CA ALA A 126 0.72 -2.54 18.85
C ALA A 126 -0.56 -3.35 19.13
N GLU A 127 -0.67 -3.92 20.34
CA GLU A 127 -1.85 -4.69 20.74
C GLU A 127 -3.12 -3.84 20.76
N GLN A 128 -2.99 -2.56 21.10
CA GLN A 128 -4.12 -1.63 21.21
C GLN A 128 -3.77 -0.27 20.60
N LEU A 129 -4.79 0.42 20.12
CA LEU A 129 -4.69 1.76 19.56
C LEU A 129 -5.83 2.64 20.06
N ILE A 130 -5.56 3.95 20.12
CA ILE A 130 -6.59 4.99 20.16
C ILE A 130 -6.55 5.70 18.82
N ILE A 131 -7.68 5.71 18.12
CA ILE A 131 -7.82 6.30 16.79
C ILE A 131 -8.97 7.32 16.77
N GLU A 132 -8.99 8.23 15.82
CA GLU A 132 -10.16 9.09 15.57
C GLU A 132 -11.29 8.21 15.01
N ALA A 133 -12.54 8.48 15.41
CA ALA A 133 -13.68 7.65 15.00
C ALA A 133 -13.83 7.56 13.46
N TYR A 134 -13.45 8.60 12.71
CA TYR A 134 -13.51 8.59 11.25
C TYR A 134 -12.46 7.70 10.56
N GLN A 135 -11.40 7.28 11.29
CA GLN A 135 -10.41 6.33 10.79
C GLN A 135 -10.92 4.89 10.83
N ALA A 136 -11.99 4.62 11.61
CA ALA A 136 -12.59 3.30 11.75
C ALA A 136 -13.60 3.06 10.62
N HIS A 137 -13.32 2.10 9.76
CA HIS A 137 -14.21 1.68 8.67
C HIS A 137 -14.80 0.30 8.97
N PRO A 138 -16.09 0.21 9.33
CA PRO A 138 -16.75 -1.06 9.62
C PRO A 138 -16.68 -2.06 8.46
N ILE A 139 -16.53 -3.33 8.79
CA ILE A 139 -16.54 -4.46 7.85
C ILE A 139 -17.52 -5.55 8.29
N GLY A 140 -18.04 -6.30 7.32
CA GLY A 140 -18.94 -7.43 7.55
C GLY A 140 -18.24 -8.66 8.16
N GLN A 141 -19.03 -9.64 8.59
CA GLN A 141 -18.51 -10.85 9.24
C GLN A 141 -17.79 -11.81 8.28
N HIS A 142 -18.07 -11.71 6.99
CA HIS A 142 -17.50 -12.58 5.95
C HIS A 142 -16.10 -12.17 5.48
N LEU A 143 -15.72 -10.90 5.63
CA LEU A 143 -14.37 -10.46 5.35
C LEU A 143 -13.46 -10.79 6.55
N SER A 144 -12.37 -11.49 6.33
CA SER A 144 -11.38 -11.73 7.40
C SER A 144 -10.69 -10.43 7.82
N LEU A 145 -10.30 -10.32 9.10
CA LEU A 145 -9.52 -9.17 9.58
C LEU A 145 -8.16 -9.08 8.87
N SER A 146 -7.56 -10.21 8.55
CA SER A 146 -6.32 -10.28 7.76
C SER A 146 -6.49 -9.63 6.37
N GLU A 147 -7.56 -9.95 5.63
CA GLU A 147 -7.84 -9.28 4.34
C GLU A 147 -8.23 -7.82 4.52
N ALA A 148 -8.94 -7.46 5.59
CA ALA A 148 -9.32 -6.07 5.86
C ALA A 148 -8.11 -5.13 6.04
N ALA A 149 -6.99 -5.64 6.56
CA ALA A 149 -5.74 -4.90 6.67
C ALA A 149 -5.15 -4.50 5.30
N LEU A 150 -5.56 -5.17 4.22
CA LEU A 150 -5.16 -4.82 2.85
C LEU A 150 -5.91 -3.61 2.28
N ALA A 151 -6.88 -3.03 3.00
CA ALA A 151 -7.59 -1.84 2.53
C ALA A 151 -6.63 -0.66 2.30
N GLU A 152 -5.57 -0.55 3.11
CA GLU A 152 -4.55 0.48 2.95
C GLU A 152 -3.80 0.33 1.61
N PRO A 153 -3.07 -0.76 1.34
CA PRO A 153 -2.33 -0.89 0.09
C PRO A 153 -3.23 -0.98 -1.15
N LEU A 154 -4.47 -1.49 -1.04
CA LEU A 154 -5.44 -1.44 -2.13
C LEU A 154 -5.84 0.01 -2.46
N SER A 155 -5.96 0.88 -1.46
CA SER A 155 -6.27 2.31 -1.65
C SER A 155 -5.20 3.02 -2.48
N VAL A 156 -3.93 2.65 -2.32
CA VAL A 156 -2.82 3.17 -3.15
C VAL A 156 -3.04 2.81 -4.63
N GLY A 157 -3.42 1.56 -4.91
CA GLY A 157 -3.74 1.10 -6.26
C GLY A 157 -4.96 1.84 -6.87
N LEU A 158 -6.02 2.03 -6.09
CA LEU A 158 -7.21 2.78 -6.53
C LEU A 158 -6.87 4.24 -6.82
N HIS A 159 -6.06 4.88 -5.98
CA HIS A 159 -5.61 6.25 -6.23
C HIS A 159 -4.76 6.34 -7.50
N ALA A 160 -3.89 5.36 -7.77
CA ALA A 160 -3.11 5.30 -9.01
C ALA A 160 -4.00 5.22 -10.25
N ILE A 161 -5.09 4.44 -10.22
CA ILE A 161 -6.09 4.37 -11.31
C ILE A 161 -6.77 5.72 -11.52
N GLN A 162 -7.12 6.41 -10.43
CA GLN A 162 -7.70 7.74 -10.51
C GLN A 162 -6.71 8.74 -11.11
N ARG A 163 -5.41 8.65 -10.75
CA ARG A 163 -4.34 9.44 -11.34
C ARG A 163 -4.17 9.19 -12.84
N ALA A 164 -4.45 7.97 -13.32
CA ALA A 164 -4.46 7.63 -14.75
C ALA A 164 -5.68 8.20 -15.51
N GLY A 165 -6.67 8.78 -14.81
CA GLY A 165 -7.91 9.26 -15.44
C GLY A 165 -8.87 8.13 -15.85
N GLY A 166 -8.74 6.95 -15.23
CA GLY A 166 -9.52 5.74 -15.51
C GLY A 166 -8.90 4.84 -16.57
N VAL A 167 -9.35 3.59 -16.58
CA VAL A 167 -8.77 2.51 -17.43
C VAL A 167 -9.81 1.70 -18.18
N LEU A 168 -11.09 2.11 -18.17
CA LEU A 168 -12.16 1.39 -18.85
C LEU A 168 -11.84 1.21 -20.35
N GLY A 169 -11.82 -0.05 -20.79
CA GLY A 169 -11.56 -0.44 -22.18
C GLY A 169 -10.09 -0.35 -22.62
N LYS A 170 -9.16 0.05 -21.73
CA LYS A 170 -7.73 0.23 -22.07
C LYS A 170 -6.92 -1.06 -21.93
N GLN A 171 -5.88 -1.18 -22.75
CA GLN A 171 -4.79 -2.11 -22.53
C GLN A 171 -3.79 -1.50 -21.55
N VAL A 172 -3.48 -2.23 -20.49
CA VAL A 172 -2.69 -1.73 -19.38
C VAL A 172 -1.46 -2.61 -19.16
N PHE A 173 -0.32 -1.97 -18.88
CA PHE A 173 0.90 -2.64 -18.49
C PHE A 173 1.27 -2.29 -17.05
N VAL A 174 1.58 -3.30 -16.23
CA VAL A 174 2.00 -3.13 -14.83
C VAL A 174 3.40 -3.68 -14.66
N THR A 175 4.33 -2.87 -14.18
CA THR A 175 5.69 -3.30 -13.81
C THR A 175 5.84 -3.31 -12.30
N GLY A 176 6.36 -4.44 -11.76
CA GLY A 176 6.40 -4.68 -10.33
C GLY A 176 5.08 -5.26 -9.82
N CYS A 177 5.08 -6.57 -9.55
CA CYS A 177 3.92 -7.32 -9.07
C CYS A 177 4.00 -7.61 -7.56
N GLY A 178 4.73 -6.80 -6.80
CA GLY A 178 4.71 -6.81 -5.34
C GLY A 178 3.29 -6.54 -4.79
N PRO A 179 3.11 -6.43 -3.47
CA PRO A 179 1.77 -6.30 -2.88
C PRO A 179 0.93 -5.16 -3.49
N ILE A 180 1.54 -4.00 -3.75
CA ILE A 180 0.86 -2.87 -4.38
C ILE A 180 0.48 -3.20 -5.83
N GLY A 181 1.42 -3.75 -6.63
CA GLY A 181 1.14 -4.09 -8.03
C GLY A 181 0.09 -5.19 -8.17
N ALA A 182 0.13 -6.21 -7.31
CA ALA A 182 -0.87 -7.28 -7.30
C ALA A 182 -2.28 -6.75 -6.96
N LEU A 183 -2.42 -5.96 -5.90
CA LEU A 183 -3.71 -5.33 -5.53
C LEU A 183 -4.19 -4.35 -6.62
N LEU A 184 -3.27 -3.59 -7.22
CA LEU A 184 -3.57 -2.72 -8.35
C LEU A 184 -4.14 -3.53 -9.55
N ILE A 185 -3.59 -4.71 -9.87
CA ILE A 185 -4.09 -5.57 -10.95
C ILE A 185 -5.56 -5.96 -10.67
N GLY A 186 -5.89 -6.38 -9.45
CA GLY A 186 -7.28 -6.64 -9.05
C GLY A 186 -8.18 -5.40 -9.22
N ALA A 187 -7.69 -4.24 -8.82
CA ALA A 187 -8.40 -2.97 -8.99
C ALA A 187 -8.55 -2.57 -10.47
N LEU A 188 -7.53 -2.77 -11.31
CA LEU A 188 -7.58 -2.51 -12.76
C LEU A 188 -8.61 -3.39 -13.46
N ARG A 189 -8.66 -4.69 -13.11
CA ARG A 189 -9.68 -5.60 -13.62
C ARG A 189 -11.08 -5.12 -13.23
N ARG A 190 -11.27 -4.73 -11.99
CA ARG A 190 -12.54 -4.18 -11.50
C ARG A 190 -12.90 -2.84 -12.16
N ALA A 191 -11.93 -1.99 -12.47
CA ALA A 191 -12.10 -0.71 -13.15
C ALA A 191 -12.36 -0.85 -14.67
N GLY A 192 -12.39 -2.08 -15.19
CA GLY A 192 -12.76 -2.36 -16.59
C GLY A 192 -11.61 -2.27 -17.58
N ALA A 193 -10.35 -2.48 -17.17
CA ALA A 193 -9.24 -2.64 -18.10
C ALA A 193 -9.54 -3.82 -19.06
N ALA A 194 -9.42 -3.58 -20.37
CA ALA A 194 -9.70 -4.59 -21.40
C ALA A 194 -8.65 -5.70 -21.40
N ARG A 195 -7.39 -5.33 -21.18
CA ARG A 195 -6.26 -6.27 -21.08
C ARG A 195 -5.26 -5.76 -20.07
N ILE A 196 -4.74 -6.67 -19.23
CA ILE A 196 -3.71 -6.38 -18.24
C ILE A 196 -2.53 -7.31 -18.48
N VAL A 197 -1.38 -6.74 -18.83
CA VAL A 197 -0.09 -7.44 -18.92
C VAL A 197 0.75 -7.00 -17.73
N ALA A 198 1.26 -7.97 -16.96
CA ALA A 198 2.03 -7.72 -15.76
C ALA A 198 3.46 -8.24 -15.90
N ALA A 199 4.44 -7.48 -15.45
CA ALA A 199 5.84 -7.85 -15.52
C ALA A 199 6.56 -7.72 -14.18
N ASP A 200 7.39 -8.71 -13.87
CA ASP A 200 8.25 -8.74 -12.67
C ASP A 200 9.51 -9.55 -12.98
N ILE A 201 10.47 -9.59 -12.08
CA ILE A 201 11.68 -10.39 -12.17
C ILE A 201 11.61 -11.71 -11.38
N ALA A 202 10.57 -11.91 -10.57
CA ALA A 202 10.37 -13.08 -9.71
C ALA A 202 9.05 -13.80 -10.04
N ASP A 203 9.05 -15.13 -9.88
CA ASP A 203 7.89 -15.94 -10.28
C ASP A 203 6.72 -15.85 -9.30
N LEU A 204 7.00 -15.76 -7.98
CA LEU A 204 5.95 -15.68 -6.96
C LEU A 204 5.03 -14.45 -7.15
N PRO A 205 5.57 -13.21 -7.32
CA PRO A 205 4.75 -12.05 -7.66
C PRO A 205 3.96 -12.20 -8.97
N LEU A 206 4.55 -12.83 -9.99
CA LEU A 206 3.88 -13.06 -11.27
C LEU A 206 2.73 -14.05 -11.15
N GLN A 207 2.87 -15.10 -10.35
CA GLN A 207 1.77 -16.01 -10.07
C GLN A 207 0.63 -15.29 -9.35
N CYS A 208 0.95 -14.48 -8.34
CA CYS A 208 -0.04 -13.65 -7.65
C CYS A 208 -0.72 -12.66 -8.62
N ALA A 209 0.03 -12.01 -9.51
CA ALA A 209 -0.52 -11.12 -10.53
C ALA A 209 -1.55 -11.83 -11.43
N LYS A 210 -1.27 -13.08 -11.80
CA LYS A 210 -2.20 -13.92 -12.57
C LYS A 210 -3.46 -14.23 -11.76
N ASP A 211 -3.30 -14.62 -10.49
CA ASP A 211 -4.43 -14.92 -9.60
C ASP A 211 -5.28 -13.67 -9.31
N MET A 212 -4.67 -12.48 -9.34
CA MET A 212 -5.34 -11.18 -9.22
C MET A 212 -5.99 -10.69 -10.52
N GLY A 213 -5.83 -11.42 -11.65
CA GLY A 213 -6.54 -11.16 -12.90
C GLY A 213 -5.71 -10.54 -14.02
N ALA A 214 -4.38 -10.64 -14.00
CA ALA A 214 -3.56 -10.34 -15.17
C ALA A 214 -3.84 -11.36 -16.29
N ASP A 215 -4.00 -10.88 -17.53
CA ASP A 215 -4.22 -11.75 -18.71
C ASP A 215 -2.93 -12.42 -19.16
N GLU A 216 -1.80 -11.73 -18.94
CA GLU A 216 -0.47 -12.23 -19.28
C GLU A 216 0.53 -11.76 -18.22
N THR A 217 1.51 -12.62 -17.93
CA THR A 217 2.61 -12.30 -17.03
C THR A 217 3.95 -12.56 -17.72
N ILE A 218 4.91 -11.64 -17.53
CA ILE A 218 6.24 -11.69 -18.15
C ILE A 218 7.31 -11.63 -17.06
N ASN A 219 8.15 -12.66 -17.01
CA ASN A 219 9.34 -12.62 -16.16
C ASN A 219 10.50 -11.96 -16.93
N LEU A 220 10.73 -10.66 -16.65
CA LEU A 220 11.74 -9.86 -17.36
C LEU A 220 13.18 -10.31 -17.11
N LYS A 221 13.45 -11.08 -16.04
CA LYS A 221 14.77 -11.65 -15.77
C LYS A 221 15.04 -12.90 -16.61
N LYS A 222 14.00 -13.73 -16.83
CA LYS A 222 14.12 -15.02 -17.54
C LYS A 222 13.83 -14.89 -19.03
N HIS A 223 12.86 -14.03 -19.38
CA HIS A 223 12.29 -13.93 -20.71
C HIS A 223 12.08 -12.46 -21.15
N PRO A 224 13.14 -11.61 -21.14
CA PRO A 224 13.04 -10.22 -21.55
C PRO A 224 12.54 -10.05 -23.01
N GLU A 225 12.83 -11.03 -23.86
CA GLU A 225 12.41 -11.04 -25.26
C GLU A 225 10.87 -11.02 -25.45
N GLN A 226 10.12 -11.49 -24.47
CA GLN A 226 8.64 -11.48 -24.54
C GLN A 226 8.07 -10.05 -24.53
N LEU A 227 8.84 -9.05 -24.12
CA LEU A 227 8.42 -7.66 -24.14
C LEU A 227 8.48 -7.05 -25.56
N GLU A 228 9.32 -7.61 -26.45
CA GLU A 228 9.58 -7.04 -27.77
C GLU A 228 8.31 -6.92 -28.63
N LYS A 229 7.38 -7.87 -28.51
CA LYS A 229 6.09 -7.83 -29.23
C LYS A 229 5.22 -6.62 -28.88
N TYR A 230 5.48 -5.96 -27.75
CA TYR A 230 4.76 -4.77 -27.30
C TYR A 230 5.46 -3.45 -27.62
N LYS A 231 6.69 -3.49 -28.16
CA LYS A 231 7.44 -2.31 -28.58
C LYS A 231 7.13 -1.89 -30.03
N ILE A 232 6.50 -2.77 -30.82
CA ILE A 232 6.10 -2.49 -32.21
C ILE A 232 5.14 -1.29 -32.26
N ASP A 233 5.10 -0.60 -33.39
CA ASP A 233 4.19 0.54 -33.66
C ASP A 233 4.28 1.65 -32.59
N LYS A 234 5.47 1.88 -32.04
CA LYS A 234 5.78 2.84 -30.96
C LYS A 234 5.20 2.50 -29.58
N GLY A 235 4.78 1.24 -29.36
CA GLY A 235 4.18 0.77 -28.10
C GLY A 235 2.68 0.52 -28.22
N GLN A 236 2.12 -0.26 -27.29
CA GLN A 236 0.77 -0.80 -27.41
C GLN A 236 -0.14 -0.53 -26.21
N PHE A 237 0.40 0.01 -25.11
CA PHE A 237 -0.39 0.23 -23.90
C PHE A 237 -0.79 1.69 -23.75
N GLU A 238 -2.08 1.94 -23.50
CA GLU A 238 -2.62 3.27 -23.22
C GLU A 238 -2.28 3.77 -21.81
N ALA A 239 -2.09 2.84 -20.88
CA ALA A 239 -1.69 3.15 -19.52
C ALA A 239 -0.62 2.18 -19.02
N VAL A 240 0.38 2.72 -18.33
CA VAL A 240 1.45 1.96 -17.68
C VAL A 240 1.49 2.36 -16.21
N PHE A 241 1.59 1.37 -15.33
CA PHE A 241 1.72 1.56 -13.88
C PHE A 241 3.05 0.96 -13.42
N GLU A 242 3.94 1.82 -12.93
CA GLU A 242 5.22 1.42 -12.39
C GLU A 242 5.13 1.31 -10.87
N ALA A 243 5.12 0.08 -10.34
CA ALA A 243 4.92 -0.22 -8.92
C ALA A 243 6.15 -0.84 -8.23
N SER A 244 7.28 -0.93 -8.92
CA SER A 244 8.52 -1.51 -8.37
C SER A 244 9.46 -0.48 -7.76
N GLY A 245 9.41 0.77 -8.22
CA GLY A 245 10.38 1.81 -7.88
C GLY A 245 11.77 1.56 -8.49
N SER A 246 11.84 0.87 -9.64
CA SER A 246 13.08 0.46 -10.29
C SER A 246 13.23 1.14 -11.66
N GLU A 247 14.38 1.77 -11.91
CA GLU A 247 14.67 2.40 -13.20
C GLU A 247 14.51 1.44 -14.39
N PRO A 248 15.02 0.20 -14.39
CA PRO A 248 14.80 -0.74 -15.49
C PRO A 248 13.32 -1.03 -15.75
N ALA A 249 12.49 -1.11 -14.70
CA ALA A 249 11.06 -1.34 -14.85
C ALA A 249 10.33 -0.12 -15.42
N LEU A 250 10.74 1.09 -15.03
CA LEU A 250 10.24 2.34 -15.60
C LEU A 250 10.57 2.44 -17.09
N LEU A 251 11.81 2.13 -17.48
CA LEU A 251 12.27 2.13 -18.87
C LEU A 251 11.51 1.10 -19.70
N ALA A 252 11.32 -0.12 -19.17
CA ALA A 252 10.50 -1.14 -19.82
C ALA A 252 9.07 -0.64 -20.08
N GLY A 253 8.49 0.10 -19.13
CA GLY A 253 7.19 0.75 -19.30
C GLY A 253 7.18 1.79 -20.42
N LEU A 254 8.22 2.63 -20.51
CA LEU A 254 8.36 3.65 -21.56
C LEU A 254 8.54 3.04 -22.95
N ASP A 255 9.16 1.87 -23.05
CA ASP A 255 9.32 1.19 -24.34
C ASP A 255 7.97 0.73 -24.94
N VAL A 256 7.07 0.24 -24.08
CA VAL A 256 5.80 -0.39 -24.51
C VAL A 256 4.60 0.53 -24.48
N ILE A 257 4.71 1.72 -23.89
CA ILE A 257 3.62 2.70 -23.87
C ILE A 257 3.47 3.34 -25.25
N MET A 258 2.23 3.46 -25.73
CA MET A 258 1.93 4.11 -26.99
C MET A 258 2.06 5.64 -26.91
N PRO A 259 2.15 6.34 -28.05
CA PRO A 259 2.10 7.80 -28.07
C PRO A 259 0.85 8.35 -27.36
N ARG A 260 1.03 9.41 -26.54
CA ARG A 260 0.02 10.05 -25.69
C ARG A 260 -0.53 9.13 -24.60
N GLY A 261 0.17 8.01 -24.30
CA GLY A 261 -0.15 7.13 -23.19
C GLY A 261 0.18 7.78 -21.83
N ILE A 262 -0.39 7.24 -20.77
CA ILE A 262 -0.22 7.73 -19.40
C ILE A 262 0.65 6.74 -18.61
N LEU A 263 1.79 7.20 -18.08
CA LEU A 263 2.62 6.44 -17.16
C LEU A 263 2.41 6.96 -15.74
N VAL A 264 1.95 6.09 -14.84
CA VAL A 264 1.80 6.41 -13.41
C VAL A 264 2.92 5.76 -12.62
N ALA A 265 3.78 6.58 -12.00
CA ALA A 265 4.84 6.14 -11.12
C ALA A 265 4.29 6.00 -9.69
N ILE A 266 4.35 4.78 -9.14
CA ILE A 266 3.84 4.39 -7.82
C ILE A 266 4.99 4.01 -6.90
N GLY A 267 5.95 3.23 -7.44
CA GLY A 267 7.09 2.73 -6.69
C GLY A 267 7.98 3.85 -6.18
N MET A 268 8.31 3.82 -4.89
CA MET A 268 9.22 4.80 -4.27
C MET A 268 10.66 4.28 -4.36
N GLY A 269 11.29 4.46 -5.51
CA GLY A 269 12.72 4.26 -5.73
C GLY A 269 13.54 5.51 -5.38
N GLY A 270 14.84 5.43 -5.61
CA GLY A 270 15.72 6.60 -5.58
C GLY A 270 15.60 7.47 -6.83
N ASP A 271 16.61 8.30 -7.07
CA ASP A 271 16.72 9.07 -8.31
C ASP A 271 16.87 8.12 -9.50
N MET A 272 16.18 8.44 -10.61
CA MET A 272 16.15 7.65 -11.83
C MET A 272 16.43 8.52 -13.04
N SER A 273 17.17 7.99 -14.02
CA SER A 273 17.38 8.66 -15.30
C SER A 273 16.18 8.46 -16.22
N LEU A 274 15.71 9.53 -16.84
CA LEU A 274 14.60 9.50 -17.79
C LEU A 274 15.06 9.85 -19.21
N PRO A 275 14.72 9.05 -20.24
CA PRO A 275 15.00 9.36 -21.62
C PRO A 275 14.03 10.46 -22.12
N MET A 276 14.35 11.73 -21.85
CA MET A 276 13.48 12.87 -22.14
C MET A 276 13.10 12.96 -23.64
N THR A 277 14.01 12.57 -24.55
CA THR A 277 13.70 12.53 -25.98
C THR A 277 12.54 11.56 -26.30
N GLN A 278 12.48 10.40 -25.62
CA GLN A 278 11.40 9.42 -25.81
C GLN A 278 10.09 9.95 -25.26
N LEU A 279 10.10 10.57 -24.07
CA LEU A 279 8.93 11.21 -23.46
C LEU A 279 8.32 12.27 -24.39
N VAL A 280 9.18 13.15 -24.91
CA VAL A 280 8.76 14.23 -25.83
C VAL A 280 8.25 13.65 -27.17
N ALA A 281 8.98 12.71 -27.77
CA ALA A 281 8.62 12.15 -29.08
C ALA A 281 7.32 11.33 -29.09
N LYS A 282 6.95 10.75 -27.93
CA LYS A 282 5.69 10.04 -27.73
C LYS A 282 4.60 10.90 -27.04
N GLU A 283 4.88 12.15 -26.66
CA GLU A 283 3.95 13.01 -25.89
C GLU A 283 3.41 12.29 -24.63
N ILE A 284 4.27 11.63 -23.84
CA ILE A 284 3.87 10.83 -22.68
C ILE A 284 3.45 11.71 -21.52
N ASP A 285 2.31 11.40 -20.93
CA ASP A 285 1.88 11.93 -19.63
C ASP A 285 2.53 11.13 -18.49
N LEU A 286 3.61 11.66 -17.90
CA LEU A 286 4.20 11.07 -16.69
C LEU A 286 3.54 11.66 -15.44
N ARG A 287 2.93 10.81 -14.62
CA ARG A 287 2.18 11.20 -13.41
C ARG A 287 2.70 10.46 -12.19
N GLY A 288 2.95 11.19 -11.11
CA GLY A 288 3.17 10.60 -9.79
C GLY A 288 1.84 10.28 -9.09
N THR A 289 1.87 9.31 -8.20
CA THR A 289 0.80 9.04 -7.23
C THR A 289 1.38 8.95 -5.83
N PHE A 290 0.65 9.44 -4.84
CA PHE A 290 1.14 9.45 -3.46
C PHE A 290 0.01 9.19 -2.48
N ARG A 291 0.12 8.09 -1.71
CA ARG A 291 -0.89 7.69 -0.71
C ARG A 291 -2.29 7.60 -1.33
N PHE A 292 -3.30 8.03 -0.58
CA PHE A 292 -4.72 8.05 -0.95
C PHE A 292 -5.50 8.95 0.03
N HIS A 293 -6.79 9.13 -0.20
CA HIS A 293 -7.71 9.70 0.78
C HIS A 293 -9.09 9.03 0.71
N SER A 294 -9.97 9.44 -0.19
CA SER A 294 -11.32 8.91 -0.34
C SER A 294 -11.34 7.45 -0.81
N GLU A 295 -10.28 6.99 -1.44
CA GLU A 295 -10.14 5.64 -1.95
C GLU A 295 -10.13 4.57 -0.86
N PHE A 296 -9.84 4.93 0.42
CA PHE A 296 -9.85 3.97 1.52
C PHE A 296 -11.24 3.37 1.76
N ALA A 297 -12.28 4.20 1.76
CA ALA A 297 -13.65 3.72 1.90
C ALA A 297 -14.04 2.78 0.75
N ASN A 298 -13.62 3.11 -0.48
CA ASN A 298 -13.85 2.27 -1.65
C ASN A 298 -13.08 0.94 -1.56
N ALA A 299 -11.84 0.95 -1.07
CA ALA A 299 -11.04 -0.25 -0.87
C ALA A 299 -11.72 -1.20 0.14
N VAL A 300 -12.17 -0.66 1.27
CA VAL A 300 -12.94 -1.43 2.26
C VAL A 300 -14.19 -2.02 1.63
N GLN A 301 -14.97 -1.23 0.89
CA GLN A 301 -16.18 -1.70 0.22
C GLN A 301 -15.89 -2.83 -0.79
N PHE A 302 -14.82 -2.72 -1.58
CA PHE A 302 -14.47 -3.72 -2.59
C PHE A 302 -14.02 -5.04 -1.95
N LEU A 303 -13.28 -4.98 -0.87
CA LEU A 303 -12.89 -6.17 -0.11
C LEU A 303 -14.10 -6.80 0.58
N ASP A 304 -14.90 -5.98 1.28
CA ASP A 304 -16.05 -6.44 2.05
C ASP A 304 -17.16 -7.04 1.17
N SER A 305 -17.40 -6.49 -0.02
CA SER A 305 -18.34 -7.04 -0.99
C SER A 305 -17.81 -8.23 -1.81
N GLY A 306 -16.54 -8.61 -1.63
CA GLY A 306 -15.89 -9.67 -2.40
C GLY A 306 -15.63 -9.31 -3.88
N LEU A 307 -15.75 -8.03 -4.24
CA LEU A 307 -15.44 -7.55 -5.60
C LEU A 307 -13.94 -7.64 -5.93
N ILE A 308 -13.11 -7.54 -4.90
CA ILE A 308 -11.66 -7.81 -4.95
C ILE A 308 -11.33 -8.71 -3.77
N SER A 309 -10.70 -9.87 -4.01
CA SER A 309 -10.15 -10.70 -2.94
C SER A 309 -8.68 -10.41 -2.73
N GLY A 310 -8.29 -10.17 -1.49
CA GLY A 310 -6.89 -9.97 -1.11
C GLY A 310 -6.13 -11.25 -0.79
N LYS A 311 -6.82 -12.40 -0.72
CA LYS A 311 -6.23 -13.69 -0.30
C LYS A 311 -4.95 -14.07 -1.05
N PRO A 312 -4.86 -13.95 -2.39
CA PRO A 312 -3.64 -14.33 -3.11
C PRO A 312 -2.41 -13.52 -2.71
N VAL A 313 -2.61 -12.30 -2.18
CA VAL A 313 -1.53 -11.38 -1.83
C VAL A 313 -0.89 -11.75 -0.48
N ILE A 314 -1.67 -12.30 0.46
CA ILE A 314 -1.19 -12.66 1.82
C ILE A 314 -0.48 -14.01 1.75
N THR A 315 0.83 -14.00 1.86
CA THR A 315 1.65 -15.23 1.75
C THR A 315 2.05 -15.82 3.08
N CYS A 316 2.09 -15.02 4.14
CA CYS A 316 2.46 -15.49 5.47
C CYS A 316 1.84 -14.61 6.56
N ILE A 317 1.46 -15.24 7.67
CA ILE A 317 1.01 -14.58 8.89
C ILE A 317 1.84 -15.14 10.05
N LEU A 318 2.47 -14.27 10.83
CA LEU A 318 3.28 -14.65 11.98
C LEU A 318 2.78 -13.93 13.24
N PRO A 319 2.82 -14.57 14.41
CA PRO A 319 2.41 -13.93 15.65
C PRO A 319 3.36 -12.80 16.05
N MET A 320 2.87 -11.83 16.81
CA MET A 320 3.63 -10.64 17.22
C MET A 320 4.99 -10.99 17.84
N HIS A 321 5.08 -12.03 18.66
CA HIS A 321 6.35 -12.43 19.30
C HIS A 321 7.43 -12.89 18.30
N LYS A 322 7.06 -13.17 17.02
CA LYS A 322 7.96 -13.44 15.89
C LYS A 322 8.11 -12.25 14.94
N ALA A 323 7.93 -11.04 15.42
CA ALA A 323 7.99 -9.84 14.58
C ALA A 323 9.29 -9.70 13.80
N ILE A 324 10.44 -10.04 14.41
CA ILE A 324 11.74 -9.98 13.71
C ILE A 324 11.77 -10.98 12.54
N ASP A 325 11.32 -12.22 12.76
CA ASP A 325 11.23 -13.25 11.70
C ASP A 325 10.29 -12.80 10.59
N ALA A 326 9.17 -12.13 10.93
CA ALA A 326 8.23 -11.58 9.98
C ALA A 326 8.86 -10.49 9.10
N PHE A 327 9.64 -9.59 9.69
CA PHE A 327 10.35 -8.54 8.96
C PHE A 327 11.45 -9.11 8.07
N GLU A 328 12.24 -10.09 8.54
CA GLU A 328 13.26 -10.76 7.72
C GLU A 328 12.61 -11.52 6.54
N LEU A 329 11.51 -12.25 6.78
CA LEU A 329 10.77 -12.91 5.71
C LEU A 329 10.20 -11.90 4.69
N ALA A 330 9.65 -10.78 5.15
CA ALA A 330 9.12 -9.72 4.28
C ALA A 330 10.21 -9.06 3.40
N CYS A 331 11.48 -9.10 3.82
CA CYS A 331 12.61 -8.64 3.03
C CYS A 331 12.93 -9.58 1.86
N ASP A 332 12.60 -10.87 1.97
CA ASP A 332 12.86 -11.86 0.92
C ASP A 332 11.68 -11.99 -0.06
N LYS A 333 11.74 -11.17 -1.11
CA LYS A 333 10.70 -11.13 -2.17
C LYS A 333 10.60 -12.43 -3.00
N SER A 334 11.54 -13.36 -2.83
CA SER A 334 11.46 -14.67 -3.48
C SER A 334 10.58 -15.66 -2.70
N GLN A 335 10.40 -15.45 -1.41
CA GLN A 335 9.66 -16.33 -0.51
C GLN A 335 8.32 -15.73 -0.05
N SER A 336 8.19 -14.40 -0.07
CA SER A 336 6.97 -13.76 0.42
C SER A 336 6.54 -12.58 -0.46
N LEU A 337 5.23 -12.30 -0.46
CA LEU A 337 4.65 -11.13 -1.08
C LEU A 337 4.17 -10.15 0.01
N LYS A 338 3.10 -10.49 0.72
CA LYS A 338 2.64 -9.76 1.89
C LYS A 338 2.78 -10.66 3.12
N VAL A 339 3.62 -10.24 4.05
CA VAL A 339 3.70 -10.80 5.39
C VAL A 339 2.85 -9.96 6.33
N GLN A 340 2.09 -10.60 7.18
CA GLN A 340 1.28 -9.95 8.21
C GLN A 340 1.69 -10.41 9.60
N ILE A 341 1.46 -9.55 10.57
CA ILE A 341 1.62 -9.82 12.00
C ILE A 341 0.24 -10.01 12.60
N ASP A 342 0.07 -11.14 13.31
CA ASP A 342 -1.11 -11.45 14.12
C ASP A 342 -0.86 -10.98 15.55
N PHE A 343 -1.68 -10.05 16.01
CA PHE A 343 -1.63 -9.48 17.36
C PHE A 343 -2.54 -10.20 18.36
N GLU A 344 -3.43 -11.09 17.89
CA GLU A 344 -4.35 -11.89 18.72
C GLU A 344 -3.71 -13.22 19.15
N ALA A 345 -2.74 -13.74 18.38
CA ALA A 345 -2.02 -14.96 18.72
C ALA A 345 -1.04 -14.73 19.88
N VAL A 346 -1.27 -15.41 20.98
CA VAL A 346 -0.47 -15.36 22.22
C VAL A 346 0.83 -16.18 22.09
#